data_f1d97ac270b2157110747627689bc1e6
#
_entry.id   f1d97ac270b2157110747627689bc1e6
#
_cell.length_a   1.000
_cell.length_b   1.000
_cell.length_c   1.000
_cell.angle_alpha   90.00
_cell.angle_beta   90.00
_cell.angle_gamma   90.00
#
_symmetry.space_group_name_H-M   'P 1'
#
loop_
_entity.id
_entity.type
_entity.pdbx_description
1 polymer ?
#
loop_
_entity_poly.entity_id
_entity_poly.type
_entity_poly.pdbx_seq_one_letter_code
_entity_poly.pdbx_strand_id
1 'polypeptide(L)'
;MDSHAVWQGVLGEIEVTVSSSSFTAWFKNTKLEIISDKEVLIIAPNIFARTQLEKRFHPQILEALAHNGINAPSISYNVESSNKKPRVNREVDKSGQKEPAKPLILTSRKSHSSNLNPRYTFDNFIVGSSNDLAYAACQAVAAHPGEKYNPLYLYGGSGLGKTHLMQAVGNEIVKKQPSARVLYITTETFVNEFLDSIRFKKKGFSDKYRNVDVLIVDDMQFIAGKEKTQDEFFHTFNDLHQNNKQIIISSDKPPKSIPTLTDRLRSRFEWGMAIDIQMPDYETRCAIVKAKAELSNTELDSDVVEYLATNFKTNIRELEGALNRLLAYAEMQNFTPDLTAAEGILGDIKRNRPQHITAKQIIDKTARYYNIDVKDMCSSRRDKFIAMPRQIAMFLLRSELKMSFPKIAQELGRKDHTTAMHSIEKITKESLTNVSIREQINDIKDKLYVH
;
A
#
# COMPACT_ATOMS: atom_id res chain seq x y z
N MET A 1 -27.67 -19.19 -30.29
CA MET A 1 -26.27 -19.00 -30.77
C MET A 1 -25.31 -19.50 -29.69
N ASP A 2 -24.25 -20.17 -30.05
CA ASP A 2 -23.22 -20.60 -29.09
C ASP A 2 -22.38 -19.37 -28.71
N SER A 3 -22.52 -18.90 -27.48
CA SER A 3 -21.81 -17.71 -26.97
C SER A 3 -20.29 -17.87 -27.03
N HIS A 4 -19.79 -19.10 -26.94
CA HIS A 4 -18.35 -19.38 -27.02
C HIS A 4 -17.82 -19.21 -28.43
N ALA A 5 -18.52 -19.71 -29.45
CA ALA A 5 -18.12 -19.59 -30.85
C ALA A 5 -18.13 -18.13 -31.31
N VAL A 6 -19.16 -17.38 -30.93
CA VAL A 6 -19.24 -15.93 -31.21
C VAL A 6 -18.10 -15.15 -30.55
N TRP A 7 -17.80 -15.46 -29.29
CA TRP A 7 -16.71 -14.77 -28.59
C TRP A 7 -15.34 -15.05 -29.20
N GLN A 8 -15.10 -16.26 -29.68
CA GLN A 8 -13.86 -16.58 -30.39
C GLN A 8 -13.73 -15.80 -31.71
N GLY A 9 -14.83 -15.59 -32.45
CA GLY A 9 -14.84 -14.73 -33.62
C GLY A 9 -14.51 -13.28 -33.28
N VAL A 10 -15.13 -12.72 -32.24
CA VAL A 10 -14.86 -11.36 -31.72
C VAL A 10 -13.41 -11.21 -31.28
N LEU A 11 -12.88 -12.19 -30.54
CA LEU A 11 -11.48 -12.17 -30.10
C LEU A 11 -10.51 -12.20 -31.28
N GLY A 12 -10.77 -13.01 -32.30
CA GLY A 12 -9.94 -13.06 -33.51
C GLY A 12 -9.89 -11.73 -34.27
N GLU A 13 -11.01 -10.99 -34.34
CA GLU A 13 -11.06 -9.67 -34.95
C GLU A 13 -10.33 -8.61 -34.12
N ILE A 14 -10.50 -8.65 -32.80
CA ILE A 14 -9.81 -7.74 -31.89
C ILE A 14 -8.30 -7.98 -31.86
N GLU A 15 -7.84 -9.23 -31.97
CA GLU A 15 -6.41 -9.60 -32.01
C GLU A 15 -5.66 -8.95 -33.17
N VAL A 16 -6.33 -8.73 -34.29
CA VAL A 16 -5.76 -8.05 -35.47
C VAL A 16 -5.72 -6.53 -35.30
N THR A 17 -6.64 -5.95 -34.50
CA THR A 17 -6.81 -4.50 -34.35
C THR A 17 -6.03 -3.91 -33.18
N VAL A 18 -5.65 -4.73 -32.18
CA VAL A 18 -4.89 -4.27 -31.01
C VAL A 18 -3.49 -4.88 -30.97
N SER A 19 -2.56 -4.25 -30.23
CA SER A 19 -1.23 -4.83 -30.07
C SER A 19 -1.28 -6.17 -29.34
N SER A 20 -0.41 -7.11 -29.69
CA SER A 20 -0.33 -8.45 -29.10
C SER A 20 -0.19 -8.42 -27.55
N SER A 21 0.54 -7.45 -27.02
CA SER A 21 0.67 -7.23 -25.58
C SER A 21 -0.64 -6.79 -24.92
N SER A 22 -1.40 -5.90 -25.58
CA SER A 22 -2.72 -5.46 -25.09
C SER A 22 -3.74 -6.60 -25.17
N PHE A 23 -3.73 -7.37 -26.25
CA PHE A 23 -4.61 -8.53 -26.40
C PHE A 23 -4.38 -9.56 -25.29
N THR A 24 -3.12 -9.93 -25.06
CA THR A 24 -2.74 -10.89 -24.01
C THR A 24 -3.09 -10.39 -22.61
N ALA A 25 -2.90 -9.10 -22.33
CA ALA A 25 -3.14 -8.53 -21.01
C ALA A 25 -4.63 -8.40 -20.66
N TRP A 26 -5.49 -8.07 -21.64
CA TRP A 26 -6.86 -7.65 -21.36
C TRP A 26 -7.94 -8.58 -21.89
N PHE A 27 -7.71 -9.28 -23.00
CA PHE A 27 -8.70 -10.12 -23.66
C PHE A 27 -8.50 -11.62 -23.43
N LYS A 28 -7.27 -12.05 -23.17
CA LYS A 28 -6.98 -13.45 -22.84
C LYS A 28 -7.70 -13.83 -21.55
N ASN A 29 -8.43 -14.93 -21.55
CA ASN A 29 -9.27 -15.43 -20.45
C ASN A 29 -10.56 -14.61 -20.17
N THR A 30 -11.08 -13.89 -21.15
CA THR A 30 -12.42 -13.32 -21.08
C THR A 30 -13.47 -14.28 -21.63
N LYS A 31 -14.73 -14.12 -21.19
CA LYS A 31 -15.86 -14.95 -21.65
C LYS A 31 -17.06 -14.05 -21.96
N LEU A 32 -17.87 -14.49 -22.91
CA LEU A 32 -19.14 -13.84 -23.25
C LEU A 32 -20.31 -14.70 -22.79
N GLU A 33 -21.27 -14.11 -22.11
CA GLU A 33 -22.58 -14.70 -21.83
C GLU A 33 -23.67 -13.83 -22.49
N ILE A 34 -24.52 -14.46 -23.29
CA ILE A 34 -25.67 -13.79 -23.92
C ILE A 34 -26.84 -13.91 -22.96
N ILE A 35 -27.25 -12.76 -22.37
CA ILE A 35 -28.37 -12.71 -21.40
C ILE A 35 -29.69 -12.64 -22.16
N SER A 36 -29.75 -11.84 -23.23
CA SER A 36 -30.91 -11.68 -24.09
C SER A 36 -30.49 -11.15 -25.48
N ASP A 37 -31.43 -11.07 -26.41
CA ASP A 37 -31.19 -10.54 -27.77
C ASP A 37 -30.70 -9.06 -27.76
N LYS A 38 -30.80 -8.37 -26.64
CA LYS A 38 -30.42 -6.96 -26.48
C LYS A 38 -29.33 -6.70 -25.43
N GLU A 39 -28.93 -7.73 -24.70
CA GLU A 39 -27.98 -7.58 -23.58
C GLU A 39 -26.97 -8.73 -23.56
N VAL A 40 -25.69 -8.36 -23.50
CA VAL A 40 -24.58 -9.30 -23.36
C VAL A 40 -23.74 -8.95 -22.15
N LEU A 41 -23.18 -9.98 -21.50
CA LEU A 41 -22.29 -9.85 -20.35
C LEU A 41 -20.90 -10.35 -20.74
N ILE A 42 -19.91 -9.49 -20.57
CA ILE A 42 -18.50 -9.85 -20.73
C ILE A 42 -17.90 -10.11 -19.34
N ILE A 43 -17.37 -11.29 -19.14
CA ILE A 43 -16.71 -11.71 -17.90
C ILE A 43 -15.21 -11.55 -18.09
N ALA A 44 -14.62 -10.66 -17.30
CA ALA A 44 -13.18 -10.41 -17.27
C ALA A 44 -12.50 -11.20 -16.15
N PRO A 45 -11.22 -11.55 -16.27
CA PRO A 45 -10.49 -12.32 -15.26
C PRO A 45 -10.23 -11.55 -13.97
N ASN A 46 -10.22 -10.21 -14.02
CA ASN A 46 -10.00 -9.34 -12.88
C ASN A 46 -10.56 -7.93 -13.11
N ILE A 47 -10.60 -7.13 -12.02
CA ILE A 47 -11.19 -5.78 -12.03
C ILE A 47 -10.45 -4.79 -12.94
N PHE A 48 -9.12 -4.98 -13.13
CA PHE A 48 -8.33 -4.13 -14.01
C PHE A 48 -8.65 -4.40 -15.48
N ALA A 49 -8.73 -5.67 -15.88
CA ALA A 49 -9.15 -6.06 -17.22
C ALA A 49 -10.56 -5.56 -17.51
N ARG A 50 -11.51 -5.74 -16.58
CA ARG A 50 -12.87 -5.20 -16.69
C ARG A 50 -12.84 -3.69 -16.97
N THR A 51 -12.10 -2.91 -16.18
CA THR A 51 -12.06 -1.45 -16.31
C THR A 51 -11.44 -1.01 -17.65
N GLN A 52 -10.44 -1.73 -18.18
CA GLN A 52 -9.84 -1.44 -19.49
C GLN A 52 -10.80 -1.79 -20.63
N LEU A 53 -11.48 -2.93 -20.56
CA LEU A 53 -12.47 -3.34 -21.54
C LEU A 53 -13.63 -2.32 -21.60
N GLU A 54 -14.14 -1.90 -20.43
CA GLU A 54 -15.25 -0.96 -20.33
C GLU A 54 -14.88 0.47 -20.80
N LYS A 55 -13.70 1.00 -20.41
CA LYS A 55 -13.33 2.40 -20.66
C LYS A 55 -12.59 2.62 -21.99
N ARG A 56 -11.76 1.68 -22.40
CA ARG A 56 -10.85 1.88 -23.53
C ARG A 56 -11.26 1.08 -24.77
N PHE A 57 -11.72 -0.15 -24.59
CA PHE A 57 -11.98 -1.08 -25.69
C PHE A 57 -13.46 -1.27 -25.99
N HIS A 58 -14.36 -0.62 -25.26
CA HIS A 58 -15.81 -0.72 -25.45
C HIS A 58 -16.26 -0.47 -26.90
N PRO A 59 -15.79 0.57 -27.62
CA PRO A 59 -16.20 0.80 -29.01
C PRO A 59 -15.78 -0.33 -29.95
N GLN A 60 -14.56 -0.84 -29.81
CA GLN A 60 -14.02 -1.93 -30.62
C GLN A 60 -14.74 -3.25 -30.38
N ILE A 61 -15.10 -3.53 -29.12
CA ILE A 61 -15.88 -4.70 -28.73
C ILE A 61 -17.29 -4.64 -29.34
N LEU A 62 -17.90 -3.46 -29.32
CA LEU A 62 -19.24 -3.25 -29.86
C LEU A 62 -19.27 -3.46 -31.38
N GLU A 63 -18.26 -2.96 -32.10
CA GLU A 63 -18.09 -3.12 -33.53
C GLU A 63 -17.85 -4.62 -33.89
N ALA A 64 -16.95 -5.29 -33.20
CA ALA A 64 -16.67 -6.71 -33.42
C ALA A 64 -17.86 -7.60 -33.08
N LEU A 65 -18.66 -7.30 -32.08
CA LEU A 65 -19.91 -8.02 -31.77
C LEU A 65 -20.94 -7.86 -32.91
N ALA A 66 -21.08 -6.66 -33.45
CA ALA A 66 -21.98 -6.39 -34.57
C ALA A 66 -21.58 -7.17 -35.83
N HIS A 67 -20.30 -7.25 -36.16
CA HIS A 67 -19.76 -8.06 -37.27
C HIS A 67 -20.00 -9.56 -37.08
N ASN A 68 -20.01 -10.02 -35.83
CA ASN A 68 -20.27 -11.42 -35.49
C ASN A 68 -21.78 -11.72 -35.23
N GLY A 69 -22.68 -10.83 -35.69
CA GLY A 69 -24.12 -11.04 -35.72
C GLY A 69 -24.86 -10.71 -34.41
N ILE A 70 -24.20 -10.07 -33.45
CA ILE A 70 -24.83 -9.61 -32.19
C ILE A 70 -24.98 -8.11 -32.22
N ASN A 71 -26.16 -7.64 -32.54
CA ASN A 71 -26.53 -6.23 -32.44
C ASN A 71 -27.06 -5.91 -31.03
N ALA A 72 -26.21 -6.05 -30.03
CA ALA A 72 -26.57 -5.78 -28.64
C ALA A 72 -26.38 -4.30 -28.29
N PRO A 73 -27.43 -3.57 -27.96
CA PRO A 73 -27.32 -2.16 -27.55
C PRO A 73 -26.75 -1.98 -26.14
N SER A 74 -26.69 -3.05 -25.33
CA SER A 74 -26.20 -3.00 -23.96
C SER A 74 -25.16 -4.09 -23.69
N ILE A 75 -23.95 -3.65 -23.31
CA ILE A 75 -22.85 -4.53 -22.90
C ILE A 75 -22.59 -4.28 -21.40
N SER A 76 -22.77 -5.31 -20.60
CA SER A 76 -22.44 -5.32 -19.18
C SER A 76 -21.07 -5.98 -18.96
N TYR A 77 -20.28 -5.49 -18.01
CA TYR A 77 -18.97 -6.03 -17.70
C TYR A 77 -18.92 -6.54 -16.26
N ASN A 78 -18.52 -7.80 -16.07
CA ASN A 78 -18.38 -8.39 -14.74
C ASN A 78 -17.01 -9.06 -14.56
N VAL A 79 -16.66 -9.46 -13.34
CA VAL A 79 -15.42 -10.17 -13.00
C VAL A 79 -15.77 -11.62 -12.64
N GLU A 80 -14.96 -12.57 -13.08
CA GLU A 80 -15.15 -14.00 -12.76
C GLU A 80 -15.03 -14.20 -11.24
N SER A 81 -16.17 -14.37 -10.55
CA SER A 81 -16.18 -14.71 -9.13
C SER A 81 -15.92 -16.21 -8.97
N SER A 82 -14.86 -16.59 -8.30
CA SER A 82 -14.52 -17.98 -7.98
C SER A 82 -15.45 -18.55 -6.91
N ASN A 83 -16.72 -18.81 -7.29
CA ASN A 83 -17.67 -19.55 -6.47
C ASN A 83 -18.41 -20.55 -7.33
N LYS A 84 -17.76 -21.70 -7.61
CA LYS A 84 -18.45 -22.89 -8.08
C LYS A 84 -19.21 -23.52 -6.91
N LYS A 85 -20.52 -23.28 -6.80
CA LYS A 85 -21.41 -24.18 -6.09
C LYS A 85 -21.91 -25.24 -7.08
N PRO A 86 -21.94 -26.52 -6.70
CA PRO A 86 -22.44 -27.59 -7.57
C PRO A 86 -23.95 -27.41 -7.78
N ARG A 87 -24.38 -27.42 -9.05
CA ARG A 87 -25.80 -27.53 -9.40
C ARG A 87 -26.25 -28.94 -9.05
N VAL A 88 -27.13 -29.05 -8.09
CA VAL A 88 -27.93 -30.25 -7.86
C VAL A 88 -29.12 -30.16 -8.80
N ASN A 89 -29.18 -31.10 -9.76
CA ASN A 89 -30.38 -31.38 -10.54
C ASN A 89 -31.50 -31.81 -9.60
N ARG A 90 -32.60 -31.09 -9.61
CA ARG A 90 -33.87 -31.59 -9.10
C ARG A 90 -34.81 -31.81 -10.25
N GLU A 91 -35.10 -33.09 -10.48
CA GLU A 91 -36.21 -33.53 -11.29
C GLU A 91 -37.55 -33.02 -10.74
N VAL A 92 -38.41 -32.68 -11.67
CA VAL A 92 -39.75 -32.19 -11.42
C VAL A 92 -40.63 -33.37 -11.10
N ASP A 93 -41.21 -33.46 -9.92
CA ASP A 93 -42.36 -34.31 -9.65
C ASP A 93 -43.59 -33.43 -9.34
N LYS A 94 -44.63 -33.74 -10.08
CA LYS A 94 -45.94 -33.07 -10.04
C LYS A 94 -46.84 -33.76 -9.03
N SER A 95 -47.25 -33.10 -7.95
CA SER A 95 -48.57 -33.30 -7.39
C SER A 95 -48.91 -32.22 -6.37
N GLY A 96 -50.11 -31.66 -6.50
CA GLY A 96 -50.56 -30.42 -5.89
C GLY A 96 -50.88 -30.47 -4.44
N GLN A 97 -50.90 -29.27 -3.87
CA GLN A 97 -52.06 -28.63 -3.19
C GLN A 97 -51.59 -27.29 -2.59
N LYS A 98 -52.46 -26.30 -2.71
CA LYS A 98 -52.27 -24.91 -2.31
C LYS A 98 -52.51 -24.72 -0.81
N GLU A 99 -51.62 -24.02 -0.13
CA GLU A 99 -51.95 -23.12 0.98
C GLU A 99 -51.07 -21.87 0.91
N PRO A 100 -51.56 -20.66 1.23
CA PRO A 100 -50.86 -19.42 1.00
C PRO A 100 -49.88 -19.15 2.15
N ALA A 101 -48.63 -19.35 1.95
CA ALA A 101 -47.55 -18.93 2.86
C ALA A 101 -47.31 -17.42 2.66
N LYS A 102 -47.36 -16.67 3.78
CA LYS A 102 -46.99 -15.27 3.92
C LYS A 102 -45.61 -15.00 3.30
N PRO A 103 -45.37 -13.85 2.63
CA PRO A 103 -44.08 -13.53 2.11
C PRO A 103 -43.10 -13.29 3.27
N LEU A 104 -42.16 -14.20 3.47
CA LEU A 104 -40.95 -13.96 4.21
C LEU A 104 -40.14 -12.92 3.43
N ILE A 105 -40.16 -11.69 3.90
CA ILE A 105 -39.28 -10.64 3.46
C ILE A 105 -37.86 -11.12 3.81
N LEU A 106 -37.18 -11.75 2.87
CA LEU A 106 -35.73 -11.91 2.87
C LEU A 106 -35.14 -10.50 2.71
N THR A 107 -34.95 -9.82 3.85
CA THR A 107 -34.09 -8.66 3.89
C THR A 107 -32.73 -9.12 3.37
N SER A 108 -32.41 -8.74 2.15
CA SER A 108 -31.05 -8.85 1.62
C SER A 108 -30.12 -8.11 2.58
N ARG A 109 -29.45 -8.87 3.46
CA ARG A 109 -28.38 -8.33 4.29
C ARG A 109 -27.34 -7.79 3.33
N LYS A 110 -27.26 -6.46 3.22
CA LYS A 110 -26.13 -5.77 2.61
C LYS A 110 -24.90 -6.29 3.32
N SER A 111 -24.09 -7.09 2.65
CA SER A 111 -22.75 -7.45 3.11
C SER A 111 -22.00 -6.13 3.25
N HIS A 112 -21.72 -5.72 4.47
CA HIS A 112 -20.86 -4.58 4.73
C HIS A 112 -19.48 -4.97 4.20
N SER A 113 -19.03 -4.33 3.14
CA SER A 113 -17.69 -4.58 2.58
C SER A 113 -16.67 -4.16 3.64
N SER A 114 -16.02 -5.11 4.26
CA SER A 114 -15.02 -4.87 5.32
C SER A 114 -13.74 -4.23 4.81
N ASN A 115 -13.55 -4.12 3.48
CA ASN A 115 -12.32 -3.70 2.81
C ASN A 115 -11.06 -4.48 3.24
N LEU A 116 -11.24 -5.65 3.86
CA LEU A 116 -10.15 -6.50 4.30
C LEU A 116 -9.59 -7.32 3.13
N ASN A 117 -8.28 -7.47 3.09
CA ASN A 117 -7.62 -8.40 2.19
C ASN A 117 -7.63 -9.81 2.80
N PRO A 118 -8.29 -10.80 2.16
CA PRO A 118 -8.39 -12.16 2.71
C PRO A 118 -7.05 -12.91 2.80
N ARG A 119 -5.99 -12.42 2.14
CA ARG A 119 -4.65 -13.00 2.21
C ARG A 119 -3.93 -12.69 3.53
N TYR A 120 -4.36 -11.68 4.27
CA TYR A 120 -3.76 -11.32 5.55
C TYR A 120 -4.43 -12.11 6.67
N THR A 121 -3.82 -13.23 7.02
CA THR A 121 -4.27 -14.13 8.10
C THR A 121 -3.15 -14.33 9.12
N PHE A 122 -3.50 -14.80 10.30
CA PHE A 122 -2.51 -15.18 11.30
C PHE A 122 -1.65 -16.36 10.85
N ASP A 123 -2.22 -17.29 10.07
CA ASP A 123 -1.51 -18.47 9.56
C ASP A 123 -0.40 -18.10 8.57
N ASN A 124 -0.58 -17.00 7.83
CA ASN A 124 0.40 -16.52 6.84
C ASN A 124 1.41 -15.51 7.43
N PHE A 125 1.33 -15.22 8.73
CA PHE A 125 2.23 -14.29 9.40
C PHE A 125 3.37 -15.05 10.08
N ILE A 126 4.60 -14.69 9.78
CA ILE A 126 5.78 -15.32 10.37
C ILE A 126 6.12 -14.61 11.67
N VAL A 127 6.05 -15.37 12.77
CA VAL A 127 6.35 -14.88 14.11
C VAL A 127 7.83 -15.04 14.39
N GLY A 128 8.45 -14.01 14.95
CA GLY A 128 9.83 -14.00 15.44
C GLY A 128 9.95 -13.11 16.66
N SER A 129 11.14 -13.05 17.26
CA SER A 129 11.43 -12.30 18.50
C SER A 129 11.07 -10.81 18.42
N SER A 130 11.04 -10.23 17.23
CA SER A 130 10.76 -8.80 16.98
C SER A 130 9.26 -8.45 16.89
N ASN A 131 8.37 -9.44 16.78
CA ASN A 131 6.95 -9.23 16.54
C ASN A 131 6.02 -10.17 17.34
N ASP A 132 6.55 -11.06 18.19
CA ASP A 132 5.81 -12.04 18.98
C ASP A 132 4.77 -11.39 19.92
N LEU A 133 5.14 -10.31 20.60
CA LEU A 133 4.24 -9.56 21.47
C LEU A 133 3.08 -8.93 20.67
N ALA A 134 3.37 -8.36 19.51
CA ALA A 134 2.36 -7.77 18.63
C ALA A 134 1.40 -8.85 18.10
N TYR A 135 1.94 -9.99 17.70
CA TYR A 135 1.16 -11.14 17.26
C TYR A 135 0.22 -11.66 18.36
N ALA A 136 0.76 -11.88 19.58
CA ALA A 136 -0.02 -12.37 20.73
C ALA A 136 -1.14 -11.37 21.12
N ALA A 137 -0.84 -10.06 21.13
CA ALA A 137 -1.85 -9.04 21.42
C ALA A 137 -2.95 -9.00 20.33
N CYS A 138 -2.57 -9.13 19.06
CA CYS A 138 -3.52 -9.21 17.95
C CYS A 138 -4.44 -10.45 18.07
N GLN A 139 -3.90 -11.60 18.43
CA GLN A 139 -4.70 -12.80 18.70
C GLN A 139 -5.66 -12.61 19.87
N ALA A 140 -5.20 -11.99 20.97
CA ALA A 140 -6.03 -11.71 22.13
C ALA A 140 -7.19 -10.76 21.80
N VAL A 141 -6.95 -9.72 20.98
CA VAL A 141 -7.98 -8.80 20.47
C VAL A 141 -8.95 -9.52 19.54
N ALA A 142 -8.47 -10.41 18.66
CA ALA A 142 -9.33 -11.19 17.77
C ALA A 142 -10.21 -12.20 18.52
N ALA A 143 -9.78 -12.64 19.70
CA ALA A 143 -10.58 -13.52 20.55
C ALA A 143 -11.64 -12.76 21.37
N HIS A 144 -11.32 -11.55 21.84
CA HIS A 144 -12.15 -10.76 22.75
C HIS A 144 -12.16 -9.27 22.32
N PRO A 145 -12.79 -8.93 21.18
CA PRO A 145 -12.80 -7.56 20.67
C PRO A 145 -13.58 -6.62 21.61
N GLY A 146 -13.00 -5.45 21.88
CA GLY A 146 -13.57 -4.44 22.78
C GLY A 146 -13.29 -4.65 24.27
N GLU A 147 -12.85 -5.84 24.68
CA GLU A 147 -12.58 -6.19 26.09
C GLU A 147 -11.11 -6.06 26.44
N LYS A 148 -10.22 -6.49 25.54
CA LYS A 148 -8.76 -6.48 25.78
C LYS A 148 -8.07 -5.51 24.84
N TYR A 149 -7.12 -4.74 25.40
CA TYR A 149 -6.24 -3.85 24.63
C TYR A 149 -7.00 -2.91 23.67
N ASN A 150 -7.82 -2.04 24.22
CA ASN A 150 -8.61 -1.09 23.45
C ASN A 150 -8.24 0.38 23.81
N PRO A 151 -7.61 1.16 22.90
CA PRO A 151 -7.17 0.78 21.56
C PRO A 151 -5.95 -0.16 21.55
N LEU A 152 -5.81 -0.95 20.49
CA LEU A 152 -4.54 -1.59 20.15
C LEU A 152 -3.79 -0.68 19.17
N TYR A 153 -2.60 -0.23 19.56
CA TYR A 153 -1.77 0.68 18.76
C TYR A 153 -0.47 -0.02 18.35
N LEU A 154 -0.33 -0.34 17.07
CA LEU A 154 0.86 -0.99 16.50
C LEU A 154 1.73 0.06 15.84
N TYR A 155 2.99 0.19 16.26
CA TYR A 155 3.92 1.12 15.61
C TYR A 155 5.24 0.45 15.25
N GLY A 156 6.01 1.10 14.38
CA GLY A 156 7.29 0.60 13.89
C GLY A 156 7.53 1.03 12.45
N GLY A 157 8.72 0.77 11.93
CA GLY A 157 9.12 1.17 10.59
C GLY A 157 8.18 0.68 9.48
N SER A 158 8.30 1.27 8.29
CA SER A 158 7.51 0.85 7.13
C SER A 158 7.87 -0.59 6.73
N GLY A 159 6.85 -1.37 6.32
CA GLY A 159 7.05 -2.73 5.80
C GLY A 159 7.35 -3.80 6.86
N LEU A 160 7.05 -3.58 8.16
CA LEU A 160 7.27 -4.55 9.24
C LEU A 160 6.07 -5.47 9.54
N GLY A 161 5.01 -5.42 8.73
CA GLY A 161 3.85 -6.31 8.89
C GLY A 161 2.70 -5.74 9.71
N LYS A 162 2.72 -4.45 10.14
CA LYS A 162 1.61 -3.79 10.87
C LYS A 162 0.25 -4.00 10.20
N THR A 163 0.15 -3.64 8.92
CA THR A 163 -1.06 -3.79 8.11
C THR A 163 -1.52 -5.25 8.02
N HIS A 164 -0.59 -6.20 7.92
CA HIS A 164 -0.91 -7.63 7.90
C HIS A 164 -1.57 -8.05 9.23
N LEU A 165 -0.95 -7.77 10.36
CA LEU A 165 -1.48 -8.13 11.67
C LEU A 165 -2.85 -7.52 11.94
N MET A 166 -3.06 -6.23 11.65
CA MET A 166 -4.35 -5.59 11.85
C MET A 166 -5.46 -6.20 11.00
N GLN A 167 -5.16 -6.50 9.74
CA GLN A 167 -6.14 -7.12 8.86
C GLN A 167 -6.35 -8.60 9.20
N ALA A 168 -5.34 -9.30 9.72
CA ALA A 168 -5.51 -10.65 10.26
C ALA A 168 -6.50 -10.68 11.44
N VAL A 169 -6.43 -9.67 12.34
CA VAL A 169 -7.44 -9.51 13.41
C VAL A 169 -8.83 -9.36 12.80
N GLY A 170 -8.99 -8.45 11.83
CA GLY A 170 -10.29 -8.24 11.18
C GLY A 170 -10.84 -9.49 10.49
N ASN A 171 -10.00 -10.19 9.74
CA ASN A 171 -10.37 -11.43 9.06
C ASN A 171 -10.77 -12.54 10.06
N GLU A 172 -10.05 -12.69 11.16
CA GLU A 172 -10.35 -13.69 12.18
C GLU A 172 -11.67 -13.38 12.91
N ILE A 173 -11.96 -12.09 13.21
CA ILE A 173 -13.23 -11.67 13.80
C ILE A 173 -14.40 -11.96 12.85
N VAL A 174 -14.28 -11.60 11.56
CA VAL A 174 -15.32 -11.88 10.56
C VAL A 174 -15.53 -13.38 10.38
N LYS A 175 -14.46 -14.18 10.45
CA LYS A 175 -14.53 -15.65 10.37
C LYS A 175 -15.31 -16.23 11.55
N LYS A 176 -15.07 -15.75 12.78
CA LYS A 176 -15.76 -16.21 14.01
C LYS A 176 -17.16 -15.63 14.14
N GLN A 177 -17.35 -14.38 13.75
CA GLN A 177 -18.62 -13.65 13.85
C GLN A 177 -18.97 -12.97 12.51
N PRO A 178 -19.60 -13.68 11.57
CA PRO A 178 -19.94 -13.16 10.25
C PRO A 178 -20.90 -11.94 10.26
N SER A 179 -21.54 -11.69 11.40
CA SER A 179 -22.41 -10.51 11.60
C SER A 179 -21.66 -9.27 12.09
N ALA A 180 -20.40 -9.42 12.52
CA ALA A 180 -19.61 -8.30 13.02
C ALA A 180 -19.29 -7.32 11.88
N ARG A 181 -19.47 -6.03 12.17
CA ARG A 181 -19.16 -4.94 11.26
C ARG A 181 -17.74 -4.50 11.47
N VAL A 182 -16.80 -5.06 10.70
CA VAL A 182 -15.39 -4.70 10.70
C VAL A 182 -15.13 -3.72 9.55
N LEU A 183 -14.55 -2.56 9.86
CA LEU A 183 -14.17 -1.56 8.86
C LEU A 183 -12.66 -1.30 8.92
N TYR A 184 -11.99 -1.62 7.81
CA TYR A 184 -10.58 -1.25 7.59
C TYR A 184 -10.51 -0.02 6.67
N ILE A 185 -9.73 0.98 7.09
CA ILE A 185 -9.45 2.19 6.33
C ILE A 185 -8.01 2.65 6.54
N THR A 186 -7.51 3.45 5.59
CA THR A 186 -6.31 4.27 5.83
C THR A 186 -6.70 5.63 6.40
N THR A 187 -5.80 6.24 7.16
CA THR A 187 -6.02 7.62 7.66
C THR A 187 -6.25 8.61 6.52
N GLU A 188 -5.59 8.42 5.38
CA GLU A 188 -5.80 9.25 4.20
C GLU A 188 -7.24 9.18 3.69
N THR A 189 -7.81 7.96 3.64
CA THR A 189 -9.22 7.76 3.26
C THR A 189 -10.16 8.48 4.23
N PHE A 190 -9.92 8.35 5.54
CA PHE A 190 -10.71 9.05 6.56
C PHE A 190 -10.66 10.56 6.38
N VAL A 191 -9.47 11.14 6.18
CA VAL A 191 -9.28 12.57 5.94
C VAL A 191 -10.03 13.03 4.69
N ASN A 192 -9.88 12.33 3.58
CA ASN A 192 -10.49 12.72 2.31
C ASN A 192 -12.03 12.64 2.38
N GLU A 193 -12.58 11.57 2.94
CA GLU A 193 -14.03 11.44 3.13
C GLU A 193 -14.59 12.50 4.10
N PHE A 194 -13.84 12.85 5.15
CA PHE A 194 -14.24 13.94 6.06
C PHE A 194 -14.29 15.29 5.35
N LEU A 195 -13.23 15.63 4.60
CA LEU A 195 -13.19 16.87 3.82
C LEU A 195 -14.32 16.93 2.79
N ASP A 196 -14.60 15.81 2.12
CA ASP A 196 -15.71 15.70 1.17
C ASP A 196 -17.06 15.87 1.86
N SER A 197 -17.22 15.34 3.08
CA SER A 197 -18.46 15.49 3.85
C SER A 197 -18.74 16.93 4.21
N ILE A 198 -17.72 17.72 4.55
CA ILE A 198 -17.83 19.15 4.80
C ILE A 198 -18.11 19.91 3.51
N ARG A 199 -17.32 19.65 2.45
CA ARG A 199 -17.40 20.37 1.17
C ARG A 199 -18.74 20.19 0.47
N PHE A 200 -19.24 18.96 0.46
CA PHE A 200 -20.46 18.61 -0.23
C PHE A 200 -21.68 18.44 0.69
N LYS A 201 -21.55 18.79 1.99
CA LYS A 201 -22.57 18.60 3.01
C LYS A 201 -23.20 17.20 3.02
N LYS A 202 -22.37 16.17 2.77
CA LYS A 202 -22.81 14.78 2.74
C LYS A 202 -23.15 14.33 4.17
N LYS A 203 -24.39 13.87 4.37
CA LYS A 203 -24.81 13.23 5.62
C LYS A 203 -24.32 11.79 5.68
N GLY A 204 -24.10 11.25 6.90
CA GLY A 204 -23.78 9.83 7.11
C GLY A 204 -22.29 9.51 7.26
N PHE A 205 -21.40 10.51 7.24
CA PHE A 205 -19.99 10.29 7.52
C PHE A 205 -19.77 9.67 8.91
N SER A 206 -20.30 10.31 9.95
CA SER A 206 -20.17 9.82 11.33
C SER A 206 -20.81 8.43 11.49
N ASP A 207 -21.96 8.19 10.86
CA ASP A 207 -22.66 6.90 10.94
C ASP A 207 -21.80 5.77 10.34
N LYS A 208 -21.08 6.03 9.24
CA LYS A 208 -20.21 5.04 8.62
C LYS A 208 -19.12 4.56 9.57
N TYR A 209 -18.52 5.46 10.34
CA TYR A 209 -17.37 5.17 11.20
C TYR A 209 -17.75 4.80 12.63
N ARG A 210 -18.90 5.26 13.14
CA ARG A 210 -19.35 5.01 14.51
C ARG A 210 -20.25 3.78 14.64
N ASN A 211 -20.90 3.34 13.54
CA ASN A 211 -21.76 2.16 13.52
C ASN A 211 -21.01 0.88 13.14
N VAL A 212 -19.82 0.65 13.69
CA VAL A 212 -18.99 -0.54 13.47
C VAL A 212 -18.69 -1.25 14.79
N ASP A 213 -18.38 -2.53 14.74
CA ASP A 213 -17.97 -3.30 15.91
C ASP A 213 -16.45 -3.28 16.08
N VAL A 214 -15.73 -3.14 14.95
CA VAL A 214 -14.26 -3.01 14.92
C VAL A 214 -13.89 -1.94 13.90
N LEU A 215 -13.14 -0.92 14.34
CA LEU A 215 -12.54 0.08 13.47
C LEU A 215 -11.02 -0.13 13.40
N ILE A 216 -10.52 -0.37 12.21
CA ILE A 216 -9.08 -0.55 11.93
C ILE A 216 -8.60 0.63 11.09
N VAL A 217 -7.68 1.43 11.62
CA VAL A 217 -7.15 2.63 10.96
C VAL A 217 -5.65 2.50 10.75
N ASP A 218 -5.25 2.44 9.49
CA ASP A 218 -3.85 2.30 9.10
C ASP A 218 -3.20 3.66 8.86
N ASP A 219 -1.89 3.73 9.15
CA ASP A 219 -1.04 4.89 8.87
C ASP A 219 -1.48 6.21 9.56
N MET A 220 -1.74 6.15 10.85
CA MET A 220 -2.24 7.28 11.66
C MET A 220 -1.32 8.52 11.62
N GLN A 221 -0.04 8.39 11.29
CA GLN A 221 0.86 9.54 11.16
C GLN A 221 0.38 10.58 10.13
N PHE A 222 -0.45 10.20 9.16
CA PHE A 222 -0.99 11.13 8.15
C PHE A 222 -2.11 12.06 8.66
N ILE A 223 -2.55 11.91 9.92
CA ILE A 223 -3.47 12.86 10.57
C ILE A 223 -2.76 14.13 11.09
N ALA A 224 -1.41 14.10 11.12
CA ALA A 224 -0.58 15.20 11.59
C ALA A 224 -0.91 16.52 10.86
N GLY A 225 -1.04 17.63 11.61
CA GLY A 225 -1.32 18.96 11.07
C GLY A 225 -2.75 19.19 10.58
N LYS A 226 -3.69 18.28 10.77
CA LYS A 226 -5.08 18.37 10.29
C LYS A 226 -6.05 18.52 11.47
N GLU A 227 -6.02 19.64 12.17
CA GLU A 227 -6.75 19.85 13.44
C GLU A 227 -8.23 19.46 13.37
N LYS A 228 -8.98 19.94 12.37
CA LYS A 228 -10.41 19.60 12.23
C LYS A 228 -10.67 18.11 12.07
N THR A 229 -9.78 17.42 11.37
CA THR A 229 -9.88 15.95 11.19
C THR A 229 -9.51 15.24 12.49
N GLN A 230 -8.53 15.76 13.24
CA GLN A 230 -8.19 15.23 14.56
C GLN A 230 -9.36 15.33 15.53
N ASP A 231 -10.08 16.45 15.52
CA ASP A 231 -11.27 16.65 16.35
C ASP A 231 -12.39 15.65 15.98
N GLU A 232 -12.67 15.47 14.69
CA GLU A 232 -13.67 14.46 14.25
C GLU A 232 -13.26 13.04 14.60
N PHE A 233 -11.97 12.71 14.41
CA PHE A 233 -11.46 11.39 14.80
C PHE A 233 -11.55 11.19 16.32
N PHE A 234 -11.29 12.22 17.13
CA PHE A 234 -11.46 12.17 18.58
C PHE A 234 -12.90 11.85 18.99
N HIS A 235 -13.89 12.47 18.35
CA HIS A 235 -15.29 12.17 18.59
C HIS A 235 -15.65 10.75 18.18
N THR A 236 -15.18 10.29 17.03
CA THR A 236 -15.37 8.91 16.55
C THR A 236 -14.74 7.91 17.49
N PHE A 237 -13.51 8.17 17.95
CA PHE A 237 -12.80 7.34 18.93
C PHE A 237 -13.59 7.20 20.24
N ASN A 238 -14.04 8.34 20.81
CA ASN A 238 -14.77 8.31 22.08
C ASN A 238 -16.10 7.54 21.97
N ASP A 239 -16.84 7.75 20.89
CA ASP A 239 -18.10 7.05 20.66
C ASP A 239 -17.91 5.53 20.59
N LEU A 240 -16.93 5.07 19.81
CA LEU A 240 -16.59 3.65 19.72
C LEU A 240 -16.11 3.07 21.05
N HIS A 241 -15.21 3.77 21.72
CA HIS A 241 -14.63 3.31 22.98
C HIS A 241 -15.66 3.21 24.10
N GLN A 242 -16.57 4.20 24.22
CA GLN A 242 -17.67 4.18 25.21
C GLN A 242 -18.66 3.04 24.98
N ASN A 243 -18.83 2.63 23.71
CA ASN A 243 -19.69 1.52 23.33
C ASN A 243 -18.94 0.17 23.31
N ASN A 244 -17.75 0.07 23.90
CA ASN A 244 -16.91 -1.12 23.93
C ASN A 244 -16.63 -1.70 22.53
N LYS A 245 -16.54 -0.84 21.51
CA LYS A 245 -16.15 -1.25 20.15
C LYS A 245 -14.63 -1.26 20.05
N GLN A 246 -14.08 -2.26 19.35
CA GLN A 246 -12.63 -2.38 19.21
C GLN A 246 -12.06 -1.32 18.26
N ILE A 247 -10.97 -0.70 18.67
CA ILE A 247 -10.20 0.23 17.85
C ILE A 247 -8.78 -0.32 17.69
N ILE A 248 -8.30 -0.42 16.45
CA ILE A 248 -6.94 -0.85 16.12
C ILE A 248 -6.32 0.23 15.25
N ILE A 249 -5.12 0.66 15.61
CA ILE A 249 -4.44 1.78 14.94
C ILE A 249 -3.02 1.35 14.59
N SER A 250 -2.55 1.71 13.38
CA SER A 250 -1.13 1.63 13.08
C SER A 250 -0.48 2.99 12.86
N SER A 251 0.83 3.05 13.04
CA SER A 251 1.65 4.22 12.72
C SER A 251 3.10 3.83 12.49
N ASP A 252 3.86 4.69 11.81
CA ASP A 252 5.33 4.52 11.72
C ASP A 252 6.07 5.01 12.98
N LYS A 253 5.34 5.66 13.91
CA LYS A 253 5.91 6.28 15.12
C LYS A 253 5.02 6.05 16.33
N PRO A 254 5.59 5.99 17.54
CA PRO A 254 4.80 6.02 18.77
C PRO A 254 4.00 7.34 18.87
N PRO A 255 2.86 7.35 19.60
CA PRO A 255 1.98 8.52 19.71
C PRO A 255 2.71 9.82 20.09
N LYS A 256 3.67 9.74 21.01
CA LYS A 256 4.50 10.88 21.45
C LYS A 256 5.33 11.52 20.34
N SER A 257 5.69 10.76 19.32
CA SER A 257 6.57 11.20 18.23
C SER A 257 5.82 11.65 16.98
N ILE A 258 4.49 11.60 16.96
CA ILE A 258 3.69 12.15 15.86
C ILE A 258 3.66 13.69 16.02
N PRO A 259 4.23 14.44 15.06
CA PRO A 259 4.24 15.90 15.15
C PRO A 259 2.82 16.46 15.06
N THR A 260 2.55 17.53 15.77
CA THR A 260 1.26 18.26 15.76
C THR A 260 0.03 17.41 16.10
N LEU A 261 0.23 16.25 16.75
CA LEU A 261 -0.87 15.48 17.31
C LEU A 261 -1.39 16.17 18.59
N THR A 262 -2.70 16.37 18.66
CA THR A 262 -3.33 16.99 19.85
C THR A 262 -3.14 16.11 21.09
N ASP A 263 -2.95 16.73 22.26
CA ASP A 263 -2.75 16.01 23.53
C ASP A 263 -3.92 15.09 23.87
N ARG A 264 -5.13 15.47 23.47
CA ARG A 264 -6.35 14.65 23.63
C ARG A 264 -6.25 13.33 22.89
N LEU A 265 -5.84 13.34 21.61
CA LEU A 265 -5.66 12.10 20.83
C LEU A 265 -4.46 11.31 21.29
N ARG A 266 -3.35 11.99 21.64
CA ARG A 266 -2.16 11.34 22.17
C ARG A 266 -2.49 10.51 23.41
N SER A 267 -3.18 11.10 24.38
CA SER A 267 -3.62 10.43 25.59
C SER A 267 -4.52 9.22 25.30
N ARG A 268 -5.42 9.34 24.29
CA ARG A 268 -6.29 8.23 23.89
C ARG A 268 -5.53 7.07 23.26
N PHE A 269 -4.54 7.35 22.42
CA PHE A 269 -3.71 6.31 21.79
C PHE A 269 -2.80 5.59 22.80
N GLU A 270 -2.40 6.26 23.87
CA GLU A 270 -1.60 5.72 24.96
C GLU A 270 -2.42 5.00 26.02
N TRP A 271 -3.75 5.16 26.03
CA TRP A 271 -4.63 4.57 27.04
C TRP A 271 -4.68 3.03 26.96
N GLY A 272 -4.68 2.46 25.75
CA GLY A 272 -4.71 1.03 25.52
C GLY A 272 -3.33 0.38 25.53
N MET A 273 -3.06 -0.49 24.58
CA MET A 273 -1.77 -1.15 24.43
C MET A 273 -1.04 -0.65 23.17
N ALA A 274 0.10 0.01 23.37
CA ALA A 274 0.99 0.44 22.28
C ALA A 274 2.17 -0.52 22.18
N ILE A 275 2.38 -1.11 20.99
CA ILE A 275 3.39 -2.14 20.75
C ILE A 275 4.30 -1.72 19.60
N ASP A 276 5.61 -1.81 19.84
CA ASP A 276 6.65 -1.61 18.85
C ASP A 276 6.90 -2.90 18.06
N ILE A 277 6.82 -2.81 16.74
CA ILE A 277 7.22 -3.91 15.84
C ILE A 277 8.58 -3.54 15.25
N GLN A 278 9.59 -4.31 15.62
CA GLN A 278 10.96 -4.07 15.23
C GLN A 278 11.34 -4.83 13.96
N MET A 279 12.55 -4.56 13.47
CA MET A 279 13.11 -5.28 12.33
C MET A 279 13.30 -6.76 12.67
N PRO A 280 12.89 -7.68 11.79
CA PRO A 280 13.09 -9.11 12.00
C PRO A 280 14.60 -9.44 12.03
N ASP A 281 14.95 -10.39 12.87
CA ASP A 281 16.27 -11.01 12.89
C ASP A 281 16.53 -11.81 11.60
N TYR A 282 17.74 -12.33 11.46
CA TYR A 282 18.15 -13.06 10.26
C TYR A 282 17.29 -14.33 10.04
N GLU A 283 17.07 -15.09 11.11
CA GLU A 283 16.29 -16.32 11.08
C GLU A 283 14.85 -16.08 10.66
N THR A 284 14.24 -15.04 11.21
CA THR A 284 12.88 -14.63 10.85
C THR A 284 12.79 -14.20 9.37
N ARG A 285 13.81 -13.48 8.86
CA ARG A 285 13.85 -13.12 7.43
C ARG A 285 13.97 -14.35 6.53
N CYS A 286 14.80 -15.33 6.88
CA CYS A 286 14.91 -16.59 6.16
C CYS A 286 13.56 -17.33 6.15
N ALA A 287 12.88 -17.38 7.30
CA ALA A 287 11.56 -18.02 7.41
C ALA A 287 10.51 -17.31 6.55
N ILE A 288 10.52 -15.96 6.51
CA ILE A 288 9.63 -15.18 5.64
C ILE A 288 9.87 -15.51 4.16
N VAL A 289 11.13 -15.56 3.71
CA VAL A 289 11.47 -15.89 2.31
C VAL A 289 10.97 -17.29 1.95
N LYS A 290 11.24 -18.30 2.80
CA LYS A 290 10.78 -19.68 2.59
C LYS A 290 9.25 -19.76 2.50
N ALA A 291 8.54 -19.23 3.49
CA ALA A 291 7.09 -19.26 3.51
C ALA A 291 6.45 -18.56 2.30
N LYS A 292 7.05 -17.46 1.84
CA LYS A 292 6.55 -16.73 0.65
C LYS A 292 6.85 -17.47 -0.66
N ALA A 293 7.97 -18.15 -0.76
CA ALA A 293 8.30 -19.00 -1.91
C ALA A 293 7.35 -20.22 -2.00
N GLU A 294 7.07 -20.87 -0.87
CA GLU A 294 6.11 -21.97 -0.76
C GLU A 294 4.70 -21.54 -1.20
N LEU A 295 4.24 -20.34 -0.81
CA LEU A 295 2.97 -19.79 -1.28
C LEU A 295 2.91 -19.56 -2.81
N SER A 296 4.09 -19.46 -3.45
CA SER A 296 4.23 -19.36 -4.90
C SER A 296 4.52 -20.71 -5.56
N ASN A 297 4.39 -21.83 -4.82
CA ASN A 297 4.72 -23.20 -5.25
C ASN A 297 6.16 -23.33 -5.81
N THR A 298 7.11 -22.59 -5.25
CA THR A 298 8.52 -22.63 -5.66
C THR A 298 9.37 -23.03 -4.47
N GLU A 299 10.16 -24.09 -4.61
CA GLU A 299 11.21 -24.43 -3.67
C GLU A 299 12.46 -23.62 -3.98
N LEU A 300 13.07 -23.02 -2.96
CA LEU A 300 14.32 -22.29 -3.08
C LEU A 300 15.43 -23.00 -2.34
N ASP A 301 16.60 -23.07 -2.95
CA ASP A 301 17.80 -23.55 -2.30
C ASP A 301 18.17 -22.67 -1.10
N SER A 302 18.76 -23.28 -0.07
CA SER A 302 19.16 -22.58 1.16
C SER A 302 20.05 -21.37 0.88
N ASP A 303 20.98 -21.48 -0.07
CA ASP A 303 21.91 -20.42 -0.45
C ASP A 303 21.18 -19.19 -1.02
N VAL A 304 20.11 -19.38 -1.78
CA VAL A 304 19.27 -18.30 -2.31
C VAL A 304 18.51 -17.60 -1.18
N VAL A 305 17.95 -18.38 -0.25
CA VAL A 305 17.26 -17.85 0.94
C VAL A 305 18.21 -17.01 1.79
N GLU A 306 19.42 -17.52 2.05
CA GLU A 306 20.45 -16.83 2.82
C GLU A 306 20.92 -15.56 2.11
N TYR A 307 21.10 -15.63 0.79
CA TYR A 307 21.44 -14.46 -0.02
C TYR A 307 20.39 -13.35 0.11
N LEU A 308 19.12 -13.67 -0.04
CA LEU A 308 18.02 -12.71 0.11
C LEU A 308 17.96 -12.13 1.52
N ALA A 309 17.95 -12.97 2.55
CA ALA A 309 17.89 -12.55 3.95
C ALA A 309 19.09 -11.71 4.40
N THR A 310 20.27 -11.97 3.82
CA THR A 310 21.51 -11.22 4.12
C THR A 310 21.57 -9.87 3.41
N ASN A 311 21.06 -9.78 2.18
CA ASN A 311 21.20 -8.59 1.36
C ASN A 311 20.06 -7.60 1.49
N PHE A 312 18.84 -8.03 1.88
CA PHE A 312 17.65 -7.19 2.03
C PHE A 312 17.23 -7.10 3.50
N LYS A 313 17.90 -6.17 4.24
CA LYS A 313 17.75 -6.01 5.70
C LYS A 313 16.84 -4.86 6.12
N THR A 314 16.50 -3.95 5.21
CA THR A 314 15.91 -2.65 5.54
C THR A 314 14.43 -2.72 5.85
N ASN A 315 13.68 -3.58 5.19
CA ASN A 315 12.25 -3.84 5.46
C ASN A 315 11.79 -5.12 4.74
N ILE A 316 10.68 -5.69 5.22
CA ILE A 316 10.11 -6.93 4.65
C ILE A 316 9.57 -6.70 3.23
N ARG A 317 9.01 -5.52 2.93
CA ARG A 317 8.50 -5.22 1.57
C ARG A 317 9.61 -5.28 0.52
N GLU A 318 10.80 -4.81 0.87
CA GLU A 318 11.95 -4.87 -0.01
C GLU A 318 12.43 -6.31 -0.22
N LEU A 319 12.45 -7.10 0.86
CA LEU A 319 12.76 -8.53 0.82
C LEU A 319 11.75 -9.30 -0.06
N GLU A 320 10.44 -9.08 0.14
CA GLU A 320 9.38 -9.66 -0.69
C GLU A 320 9.46 -9.19 -2.15
N GLY A 321 9.78 -7.91 -2.37
CA GLY A 321 9.97 -7.36 -3.72
C GLY A 321 11.12 -8.00 -4.47
N ALA A 322 12.24 -8.27 -3.78
CA ALA A 322 13.38 -8.97 -4.34
C ALA A 322 13.04 -10.43 -4.68
N LEU A 323 12.38 -11.13 -3.75
CA LEU A 323 11.89 -12.49 -3.97
C LEU A 323 10.93 -12.56 -5.17
N ASN A 324 9.91 -11.70 -5.21
CA ASN A 324 8.93 -11.69 -6.30
C ASN A 324 9.59 -11.44 -7.67
N ARG A 325 10.61 -10.58 -7.73
CA ARG A 325 11.36 -10.35 -8.97
C ARG A 325 12.14 -11.59 -9.40
N LEU A 326 12.79 -12.26 -8.46
CA LEU A 326 13.52 -13.50 -8.73
C LEU A 326 12.58 -14.59 -9.25
N LEU A 327 11.44 -14.81 -8.58
CA LEU A 327 10.44 -15.79 -8.97
C LEU A 327 9.82 -15.46 -10.34
N ALA A 328 9.47 -14.22 -10.60
CA ALA A 328 8.92 -13.81 -11.88
C ALA A 328 9.91 -14.03 -13.04
N TYR A 329 11.20 -13.75 -12.81
CA TYR A 329 12.23 -13.99 -13.82
C TYR A 329 12.44 -15.50 -14.07
N ALA A 330 12.45 -16.29 -12.99
CA ALA A 330 12.58 -17.73 -13.08
C ALA A 330 11.39 -18.38 -13.85
N GLU A 331 10.17 -17.91 -13.58
CA GLU A 331 8.97 -18.32 -14.30
C GLU A 331 9.03 -17.94 -15.80
N MET A 332 9.46 -16.73 -16.12
CA MET A 332 9.60 -16.27 -17.52
C MET A 332 10.64 -17.09 -18.31
N GLN A 333 11.72 -17.50 -17.68
CA GLN A 333 12.81 -18.25 -18.31
C GLN A 333 12.72 -19.77 -18.12
N ASN A 334 11.72 -20.22 -17.36
CA ASN A 334 11.42 -21.61 -17.07
C ASN A 334 12.60 -22.38 -16.44
N PHE A 335 13.21 -21.80 -15.39
CA PHE A 335 14.29 -22.41 -14.61
C PHE A 335 14.03 -22.31 -13.09
N THR A 336 14.72 -23.15 -12.30
CA THR A 336 14.72 -23.04 -10.82
C THR A 336 15.74 -21.99 -10.38
N PRO A 337 15.34 -21.01 -9.52
CA PRO A 337 16.27 -19.95 -9.07
C PRO A 337 17.44 -20.53 -8.28
N ASP A 338 18.65 -20.37 -8.79
CA ASP A 338 19.90 -20.68 -8.10
C ASP A 338 20.59 -19.40 -7.60
N LEU A 339 21.67 -19.54 -6.84
CA LEU A 339 22.41 -18.42 -6.28
C LEU A 339 22.95 -17.50 -7.38
N THR A 340 23.44 -18.07 -8.48
CA THR A 340 24.02 -17.31 -9.61
C THR A 340 22.96 -16.42 -10.26
N ALA A 341 21.76 -16.96 -10.46
CA ALA A 341 20.63 -16.19 -10.98
C ALA A 341 20.20 -15.11 -9.99
N ALA A 342 20.15 -15.42 -8.71
CA ALA A 342 19.81 -14.44 -7.67
C ALA A 342 20.81 -13.28 -7.63
N GLU A 343 22.11 -13.58 -7.71
CA GLU A 343 23.19 -12.56 -7.78
C GLU A 343 23.11 -11.72 -9.07
N GLY A 344 22.86 -12.33 -10.20
CA GLY A 344 22.72 -11.64 -11.49
C GLY A 344 21.51 -10.70 -11.52
N ILE A 345 20.33 -11.21 -11.17
CA ILE A 345 19.06 -10.48 -11.25
C ILE A 345 18.95 -9.38 -10.18
N LEU A 346 19.43 -9.68 -8.96
CA LEU A 346 19.28 -8.79 -7.81
C LEU A 346 20.54 -7.96 -7.54
N GLY A 347 21.69 -8.34 -8.10
CA GLY A 347 22.94 -7.59 -7.97
C GLY A 347 22.85 -6.19 -8.55
N ASP A 348 22.09 -6.00 -9.63
CA ASP A 348 21.84 -4.67 -10.21
C ASP A 348 20.98 -3.78 -9.31
N ILE A 349 20.08 -4.36 -8.52
CA ILE A 349 19.33 -3.60 -7.49
C ILE A 349 20.28 -3.10 -6.41
N LYS A 350 21.28 -3.89 -6.06
CA LYS A 350 22.28 -3.53 -5.05
C LYS A 350 23.26 -2.48 -5.59
N ARG A 351 23.62 -2.55 -6.87
CA ARG A 351 24.43 -1.54 -7.56
C ARG A 351 23.66 -0.23 -7.75
N ASN A 352 22.35 -0.29 -7.98
CA ASN A 352 21.46 0.86 -8.11
C ASN A 352 20.87 1.34 -6.75
N ARG A 353 21.20 0.70 -5.61
CA ARG A 353 21.01 1.35 -4.32
C ARG A 353 21.89 2.59 -4.32
N PRO A 354 21.36 3.77 -3.99
CA PRO A 354 22.22 4.92 -3.78
C PRO A 354 23.29 4.49 -2.80
N GLN A 355 24.54 4.35 -3.30
CA GLN A 355 25.70 4.17 -2.43
C GLN A 355 25.55 5.23 -1.35
N HIS A 356 25.86 4.91 -0.10
CA HIS A 356 25.79 5.86 1.00
C HIS A 356 26.34 7.19 0.52
N ILE A 357 25.40 8.13 0.25
CA ILE A 357 25.78 9.46 -0.20
C ILE A 357 26.78 9.98 0.83
N THR A 358 27.96 10.35 0.39
CA THR A 358 28.97 10.92 1.26
C THR A 358 28.88 12.43 1.28
N ALA A 359 29.36 13.07 2.34
CA ALA A 359 29.42 14.52 2.42
C ALA A 359 30.17 15.12 1.20
N LYS A 360 31.26 14.47 0.79
CA LYS A 360 32.04 14.86 -0.38
C LYS A 360 31.24 14.83 -1.67
N GLN A 361 30.39 13.83 -1.87
CA GLN A 361 29.51 13.73 -3.06
C GLN A 361 28.43 14.84 -3.09
N ILE A 362 27.83 15.16 -1.93
CA ILE A 362 26.87 16.28 -1.86
C ILE A 362 27.56 17.59 -2.23
N ILE A 363 28.75 17.85 -1.67
CA ILE A 363 29.51 19.06 -1.94
C ILE A 363 29.90 19.13 -3.42
N ASP A 364 30.44 18.05 -3.99
CA ASP A 364 30.87 17.96 -5.40
C ASP A 364 29.68 18.15 -6.37
N LYS A 365 28.59 17.42 -6.19
CA LYS A 365 27.39 17.54 -7.06
C LYS A 365 26.75 18.92 -6.96
N THR A 366 26.72 19.53 -5.76
CA THR A 366 26.23 20.90 -5.57
C THR A 366 27.15 21.92 -6.26
N ALA A 367 28.46 21.77 -6.13
CA ALA A 367 29.44 22.62 -6.81
C ALA A 367 29.30 22.56 -8.31
N ARG A 368 29.19 21.35 -8.88
CA ARG A 368 28.97 21.13 -10.32
C ARG A 368 27.63 21.70 -10.81
N TYR A 369 26.58 21.61 -10.04
CA TYR A 369 25.27 22.16 -10.39
C TYR A 369 25.34 23.69 -10.61
N TYR A 370 26.10 24.38 -9.76
CA TYR A 370 26.30 25.84 -9.88
C TYR A 370 27.54 26.24 -10.68
N ASN A 371 28.23 25.26 -11.27
CA ASN A 371 29.47 25.49 -12.04
C ASN A 371 30.55 26.26 -11.27
N ILE A 372 30.79 25.87 -10.00
CA ILE A 372 31.81 26.42 -9.11
C ILE A 372 32.81 25.36 -8.68
N ASP A 373 34.05 25.77 -8.39
CA ASP A 373 35.07 24.86 -7.82
C ASP A 373 34.71 24.52 -6.37
N VAL A 374 34.87 23.25 -5.99
CA VAL A 374 34.69 22.76 -4.62
C VAL A 374 35.58 23.55 -3.64
N LYS A 375 36.81 23.92 -4.07
CA LYS A 375 37.73 24.73 -3.26
C LYS A 375 37.14 26.10 -2.95
N ASP A 376 36.48 26.74 -3.91
CA ASP A 376 35.82 28.04 -3.71
C ASP A 376 34.61 27.91 -2.78
N MET A 377 33.86 26.81 -2.93
CA MET A 377 32.73 26.53 -2.04
C MET A 377 33.16 26.34 -0.58
N CYS A 378 34.31 25.74 -0.33
CA CYS A 378 34.91 25.55 1.00
C CYS A 378 35.73 26.75 1.47
N SER A 379 35.97 27.75 0.63
CA SER A 379 36.77 28.94 0.95
C SER A 379 36.07 29.93 1.87
N SER A 380 36.77 30.93 2.39
CA SER A 380 36.25 32.01 3.20
C SER A 380 35.46 33.09 2.41
N ARG A 381 35.40 33.01 1.07
CA ARG A 381 34.73 33.97 0.19
C ARG A 381 33.27 34.07 0.56
N ARG A 382 32.73 35.33 0.50
CA ARG A 382 31.34 35.63 0.86
C ARG A 382 30.50 36.12 -0.31
N ASP A 383 31.02 36.02 -1.53
CA ASP A 383 30.32 36.41 -2.74
C ASP A 383 28.97 35.69 -2.86
N LYS A 384 27.93 36.41 -3.20
CA LYS A 384 26.55 35.87 -3.28
C LYS A 384 26.50 34.62 -4.17
N PHE A 385 27.31 34.60 -5.22
CA PHE A 385 27.44 33.50 -6.17
C PHE A 385 27.98 32.21 -5.53
N ILE A 386 28.79 32.29 -4.48
CA ILE A 386 29.36 31.16 -3.74
C ILE A 386 28.56 30.88 -2.45
N ALA A 387 28.03 31.92 -1.84
CA ALA A 387 27.32 31.80 -0.57
C ALA A 387 26.04 30.98 -0.66
N MET A 388 25.24 31.19 -1.70
CA MET A 388 23.97 30.49 -1.91
C MET A 388 24.17 28.97 -2.15
N PRO A 389 25.02 28.52 -3.08
CA PRO A 389 25.35 27.12 -3.24
C PRO A 389 25.87 26.46 -1.96
N ARG A 390 26.72 27.16 -1.21
CA ARG A 390 27.22 26.67 0.07
C ARG A 390 26.10 26.46 1.09
N GLN A 391 25.13 27.39 1.17
CA GLN A 391 23.97 27.28 2.06
C GLN A 391 23.10 26.07 1.68
N ILE A 392 22.88 25.85 0.38
CA ILE A 392 22.16 24.66 -0.14
C ILE A 392 22.92 23.38 0.18
N ALA A 393 24.26 23.35 0.02
CA ALA A 393 25.06 22.18 0.40
C ALA A 393 24.93 21.89 1.91
N MET A 394 24.97 22.91 2.79
CA MET A 394 24.75 22.76 4.23
C MET A 394 23.39 22.17 4.54
N PHE A 395 22.35 22.64 3.85
CA PHE A 395 20.98 22.14 3.99
C PHE A 395 20.92 20.66 3.55
N LEU A 396 21.48 20.29 2.42
CA LEU A 396 21.51 18.91 1.92
C LEU A 396 22.29 17.98 2.85
N LEU A 397 23.46 18.38 3.37
CA LEU A 397 24.21 17.62 4.37
C LEU A 397 23.39 17.34 5.64
N ARG A 398 22.52 18.28 6.03
CA ARG A 398 21.62 18.11 7.18
C ARG A 398 20.42 17.24 6.85
N SER A 399 19.78 17.46 5.70
CA SER A 399 18.54 16.74 5.32
C SER A 399 18.81 15.29 4.96
N GLU A 400 19.87 15.03 4.15
CA GLU A 400 20.15 13.70 3.60
C GLU A 400 21.00 12.83 4.54
N LEU A 401 22.05 13.41 5.15
CA LEU A 401 22.99 12.67 5.99
C LEU A 401 22.75 12.83 7.49
N LYS A 402 21.79 13.67 7.90
CA LYS A 402 21.50 13.97 9.31
C LYS A 402 22.73 14.43 10.11
N MET A 403 23.71 15.04 9.46
CA MET A 403 24.95 15.48 10.09
C MET A 403 24.72 16.56 11.14
N SER A 404 25.53 16.60 12.19
CA SER A 404 25.50 17.65 13.20
C SER A 404 26.06 18.97 12.65
N PHE A 405 25.57 20.11 13.16
CA PHE A 405 26.03 21.44 12.71
C PHE A 405 27.56 21.63 12.77
N PRO A 406 28.28 21.19 13.83
CA PRO A 406 29.73 21.27 13.87
C PRO A 406 30.40 20.49 12.73
N LYS A 407 29.91 19.29 12.45
CA LYS A 407 30.47 18.43 11.37
C LYS A 407 30.20 19.04 9.99
N ILE A 408 29.01 19.61 9.75
CA ILE A 408 28.68 20.34 8.51
C ILE A 408 29.60 21.55 8.31
N ALA A 409 29.84 22.32 9.38
CA ALA A 409 30.76 23.46 9.32
C ALA A 409 32.18 23.01 8.97
N GLN A 410 32.66 21.94 9.56
CA GLN A 410 34.00 21.36 9.30
C GLN A 410 34.14 20.92 7.84
N GLU A 411 33.18 20.20 7.29
CA GLU A 411 33.21 19.72 5.89
C GLU A 411 33.26 20.87 4.87
N LEU A 412 32.72 22.03 5.20
CA LEU A 412 32.71 23.22 4.35
C LEU A 412 33.72 24.29 4.80
N GLY A 413 34.74 23.90 5.58
CA GLY A 413 35.86 24.77 5.96
C GLY A 413 35.47 25.94 6.86
N ARG A 414 34.41 25.79 7.66
CA ARG A 414 33.92 26.83 8.61
C ARG A 414 34.37 26.53 10.03
N LYS A 415 34.82 27.55 10.72
CA LYS A 415 35.24 27.43 12.13
C LYS A 415 34.04 27.42 13.09
N ASP A 416 32.94 28.10 12.71
CA ASP A 416 31.79 28.27 13.57
C ASP A 416 30.55 27.52 13.02
N HIS A 417 29.96 26.73 13.88
CA HIS A 417 28.74 25.94 13.58
C HIS A 417 27.48 26.83 13.49
N THR A 418 27.48 28.05 14.06
CA THR A 418 26.38 29.00 13.96
C THR A 418 26.11 29.38 12.50
N THR A 419 27.15 29.48 11.67
CA THR A 419 27.02 29.76 10.26
C THR A 419 26.24 28.61 9.55
N ALA A 420 26.50 27.36 9.90
CA ALA A 420 25.75 26.23 9.35
C ALA A 420 24.29 26.24 9.81
N MET A 421 24.03 26.54 11.09
CA MET A 421 22.69 26.62 11.66
C MET A 421 21.85 27.69 10.95
N HIS A 422 22.32 28.92 10.89
CA HIS A 422 21.62 30.04 10.21
C HIS A 422 21.41 29.77 8.71
N SER A 423 22.40 29.17 8.05
CA SER A 423 22.28 28.81 6.62
C SER A 423 21.18 27.79 6.38
N ILE A 424 21.10 26.75 7.21
CA ILE A 424 20.09 25.71 7.13
C ILE A 424 18.70 26.26 7.42
N GLU A 425 18.53 27.08 8.47
CA GLU A 425 17.26 27.73 8.79
C GLU A 425 16.78 28.63 7.64
N LYS A 426 17.69 29.41 7.06
CA LYS A 426 17.39 30.28 5.92
C LYS A 426 16.88 29.46 4.72
N ILE A 427 17.63 28.45 4.29
CA ILE A 427 17.25 27.62 3.13
C ILE A 427 15.96 26.83 3.43
N THR A 428 15.74 26.37 4.65
CA THR A 428 14.48 25.74 5.06
C THR A 428 13.29 26.68 4.85
N LYS A 429 13.39 27.95 5.27
CA LYS A 429 12.33 28.94 5.08
C LYS A 429 12.15 29.28 3.59
N GLU A 430 13.24 29.50 2.87
CA GLU A 430 13.20 29.87 1.46
C GLU A 430 12.66 28.69 0.59
N SER A 431 12.95 27.45 0.92
CA SER A 431 12.40 26.29 0.20
C SER A 431 10.88 26.16 0.31
N LEU A 432 10.25 26.75 1.34
CA LEU A 432 8.79 26.77 1.50
C LEU A 432 8.12 27.85 0.64
N THR A 433 8.81 28.98 0.42
CA THR A 433 8.23 30.17 -0.21
C THR A 433 8.72 30.42 -1.64
N ASN A 434 9.93 29.94 -1.98
CA ASN A 434 10.56 30.19 -3.27
C ASN A 434 10.61 28.89 -4.10
N VAL A 435 9.81 28.87 -5.18
CA VAL A 435 9.71 27.72 -6.11
C VAL A 435 11.06 27.40 -6.75
N SER A 436 11.82 28.43 -7.17
CA SER A 436 13.11 28.22 -7.84
C SER A 436 14.15 27.54 -6.95
N ILE A 437 14.20 27.91 -5.66
CA ILE A 437 15.11 27.25 -4.71
C ILE A 437 14.71 25.80 -4.46
N ARG A 438 13.41 25.55 -4.40
CA ARG A 438 12.88 24.18 -4.26
C ARG A 438 13.24 23.31 -5.45
N GLU A 439 13.09 23.82 -6.66
CA GLU A 439 13.46 23.13 -7.90
C GLU A 439 14.96 22.84 -7.94
N GLN A 440 15.83 23.82 -7.63
CA GLN A 440 17.27 23.62 -7.57
C GLN A 440 17.69 22.54 -6.56
N ILE A 441 17.04 22.52 -5.38
CA ILE A 441 17.30 21.47 -4.36
C ILE A 441 16.88 20.11 -4.89
N ASN A 442 15.73 19.99 -5.56
CA ASN A 442 15.25 18.74 -6.13
C ASN A 442 16.16 18.26 -7.27
N ASP A 443 16.57 19.14 -8.17
CA ASP A 443 17.49 18.82 -9.26
C ASP A 443 18.83 18.29 -8.74
N ILE A 444 19.35 18.88 -7.66
CA ILE A 444 20.59 18.40 -7.04
C ILE A 444 20.37 17.04 -6.38
N LYS A 445 19.24 16.83 -5.70
CA LYS A 445 18.86 15.55 -5.13
C LYS A 445 18.75 14.47 -6.22
N ASP A 446 18.06 14.76 -7.31
CA ASP A 446 17.94 13.82 -8.42
C ASP A 446 19.32 13.44 -8.97
N LYS A 447 20.22 14.41 -9.13
CA LYS A 447 21.63 14.13 -9.54
C LYS A 447 22.46 13.38 -8.48
N LEU A 448 22.07 13.39 -7.21
CA LEU A 448 22.72 12.59 -6.16
C LEU A 448 22.26 11.13 -6.22
N TYR A 449 21.02 10.88 -6.62
CA TYR A 449 20.41 9.55 -6.62
C TYR A 449 20.36 8.87 -8.00
N VAL A 450 20.58 9.63 -9.09
CA VAL A 450 20.71 9.11 -10.46
C VAL A 450 22.19 9.06 -10.86
N HIS A 451 22.60 7.93 -11.38
CA HIS A 451 23.92 7.75 -12.03
C HIS A 451 23.85 8.11 -13.49
#